data_10a8142f2128a9dad78c0e56f4f1eb5b
#
_entry.id   10a8142f2128a9dad78c0e56f4f1eb5b
#
_cell.length_a   1.000
_cell.length_b   1.000
_cell.length_c   1.000
_cell.angle_alpha   90.00
_cell.angle_beta   90.00
_cell.angle_gamma   90.00
#
_symmetry.space_group_name_H-M   'P 1'
#
loop_
_entity.id
_entity.type
_entity.pdbx_description
1 polymer ?
#
loop_
_entity_poly.entity_id
_entity_poly.type
_entity_poly.pdbx_seq_one_letter_code
_entity_poly.pdbx_strand_id
1 'polypeptide(L)'
;MKILVLNCGSSSIKYKLFDMDTRTVMAQGGVEKIGLADSFLQVKLPNGEKVKIEQAMPEHTVGIQLILNSLIDEKIGCLQSLDEINAVGHRVVHGGEKFNQSVVITPEVKEMIVKCIELAPLHNPANLKGIEAIEKTLPTVPQVAVFDTAFHQTMPDEAYMYALPYELYEKYAIRRYGFHGTSHRYVSARVCEFLGVDPAGKKIITAHIGNGGSCTAICDGKSMDTSMGLTPVEGLMMGTRSGDLDLGAATYIMDKENLNTAEFSNLVNKKSGLMGVSGVSSDARDIDNAIKEGNKRADLARRMFIYRVKKYIGAYTAALNGVDVLVFTGGIGENDAYIRGEIIKGLTYLGIDFDEAKNAVRGEEAILSTPDSKVTVCVIPTDEEWMIASDTMALC
;
A
#
# COMPACT_ATOMS: atom_id res chain seq x y z
N MET A 1 -3.83 -6.85 -25.41
CA MET A 1 -4.09 -5.49 -24.88
C MET A 1 -2.92 -5.05 -24.01
N LYS A 2 -2.32 -3.88 -24.32
CA LYS A 2 -1.15 -3.37 -23.55
C LYS A 2 -1.58 -2.24 -22.63
N ILE A 3 -1.31 -2.38 -21.34
CA ILE A 3 -1.73 -1.44 -20.29
C ILE A 3 -0.51 -0.92 -19.55
N LEU A 4 -0.35 0.40 -19.54
CA LEU A 4 0.65 1.08 -18.73
C LEU A 4 0.06 1.41 -17.36
N VAL A 5 0.72 0.97 -16.31
CA VAL A 5 0.37 1.30 -14.92
C VAL A 5 1.35 2.33 -14.38
N LEU A 6 0.83 3.40 -13.78
CA LEU A 6 1.58 4.48 -13.19
C LEU A 6 1.24 4.65 -11.70
N ASN A 7 2.27 4.79 -10.88
CA ASN A 7 2.17 5.14 -9.47
C ASN A 7 3.06 6.38 -9.22
N CYS A 8 2.44 7.56 -9.23
CA CYS A 8 3.12 8.83 -9.06
C CYS A 8 3.14 9.25 -7.59
N GLY A 9 4.31 9.17 -6.96
CA GLY A 9 4.59 9.73 -5.64
C GLY A 9 5.09 11.16 -5.71
N SER A 10 5.32 11.80 -4.56
CA SER A 10 5.76 13.21 -4.49
C SER A 10 7.09 13.49 -5.18
N SER A 11 8.02 12.53 -5.19
CA SER A 11 9.37 12.67 -5.76
C SER A 11 9.80 11.48 -6.61
N SER A 12 8.86 10.59 -6.96
CA SER A 12 9.15 9.40 -7.76
C SER A 12 7.94 8.95 -8.57
N ILE A 13 8.17 8.21 -9.65
CA ILE A 13 7.14 7.55 -10.44
C ILE A 13 7.59 6.10 -10.62
N LYS A 14 6.74 5.14 -10.26
CA LYS A 14 6.92 3.74 -10.62
C LYS A 14 6.01 3.39 -11.78
N TYR A 15 6.48 2.54 -12.68
CA TYR A 15 5.68 2.08 -13.81
C TYR A 15 5.89 0.61 -14.11
N LYS A 16 4.83 -0.01 -14.64
CA LYS A 16 4.86 -1.31 -15.31
C LYS A 16 4.02 -1.24 -16.58
N LEU A 17 4.51 -1.82 -17.65
CA LEU A 17 3.74 -2.06 -18.87
C LEU A 17 3.41 -3.56 -18.93
N PHE A 18 2.14 -3.87 -19.00
CA PHE A 18 1.64 -5.25 -19.09
C PHE A 18 1.16 -5.57 -20.51
N ASP A 19 1.43 -6.77 -20.96
CA ASP A 19 0.61 -7.42 -21.99
C ASP A 19 -0.43 -8.30 -21.28
N MET A 20 -1.70 -7.86 -21.35
CA MET A 20 -2.80 -8.52 -20.63
C MET A 20 -3.19 -9.85 -21.27
N ASP A 21 -2.94 -10.04 -22.57
CA ASP A 21 -3.28 -11.28 -23.30
C ASP A 21 -2.36 -12.43 -22.88
N THR A 22 -1.08 -12.12 -22.69
CA THR A 22 -0.06 -13.08 -22.23
C THR A 22 0.17 -13.07 -20.72
N ARG A 23 -0.41 -12.11 -20.00
CA ARG A 23 -0.21 -11.87 -18.56
C ARG A 23 1.26 -11.66 -18.18
N THR A 24 2.00 -10.92 -19.03
CA THR A 24 3.42 -10.68 -18.82
C THR A 24 3.74 -9.20 -18.62
N VAL A 25 4.78 -8.94 -17.82
CA VAL A 25 5.35 -7.60 -17.67
C VAL A 25 6.33 -7.38 -18.83
N MET A 26 6.01 -6.46 -19.74
CA MET A 26 6.85 -6.10 -20.88
C MET A 26 7.99 -5.14 -20.50
N ALA A 27 7.69 -4.19 -19.61
CA ALA A 27 8.66 -3.24 -19.09
C ALA A 27 8.30 -2.81 -17.67
N GLN A 28 9.30 -2.49 -16.86
CA GLN A 28 9.11 -1.95 -15.53
C GLN A 28 10.28 -1.06 -15.12
N GLY A 29 10.01 -0.10 -14.25
CA GLY A 29 11.05 0.78 -13.75
C GLY A 29 10.51 1.90 -12.88
N GLY A 30 11.33 2.93 -12.70
CA GLY A 30 10.89 4.10 -11.94
C GLY A 30 11.80 5.29 -12.12
N VAL A 31 11.20 6.44 -12.06
CA VAL A 31 11.87 7.73 -11.94
C VAL A 31 12.05 8.03 -10.47
N GLU A 32 13.23 8.48 -10.11
CA GLU A 32 13.59 8.81 -8.74
C GLU A 32 14.10 10.26 -8.64
N LYS A 33 13.91 10.86 -7.47
CA LYS A 33 14.45 12.20 -7.12
C LYS A 33 13.91 13.33 -8.02
N ILE A 34 12.65 13.26 -8.41
CA ILE A 34 11.98 14.37 -9.15
C ILE A 34 12.10 15.67 -8.35
N GLY A 35 12.46 16.76 -9.03
CA GLY A 35 12.72 18.07 -8.43
C GLY A 35 14.14 18.27 -7.93
N LEU A 36 15.02 17.25 -7.99
CA LEU A 36 16.43 17.34 -7.63
C LEU A 36 17.33 17.27 -8.87
N ALA A 37 18.55 17.78 -8.71
CA ALA A 37 19.52 17.87 -9.81
C ALA A 37 20.02 16.50 -10.29
N ASP A 38 20.02 15.49 -9.39
CA ASP A 38 20.49 14.14 -9.63
C ASP A 38 19.35 13.13 -9.87
N SER A 39 18.25 13.59 -10.46
CA SER A 39 17.14 12.74 -10.85
C SER A 39 17.52 11.76 -11.96
N PHE A 40 16.90 10.59 -11.98
CA PHE A 40 17.18 9.54 -12.96
C PHE A 40 15.97 8.63 -13.18
N LEU A 41 15.92 7.99 -14.36
CA LEU A 41 15.06 6.86 -14.65
C LEU A 41 15.87 5.57 -14.50
N GLN A 42 15.36 4.59 -13.79
CA GLN A 42 15.87 3.23 -13.76
C GLN A 42 14.90 2.30 -14.48
N VAL A 43 15.37 1.66 -15.55
CA VAL A 43 14.63 0.63 -16.29
C VAL A 43 15.17 -0.74 -15.89
N LYS A 44 14.30 -1.69 -15.58
CA LYS A 44 14.66 -3.08 -15.35
C LYS A 44 14.31 -3.88 -16.61
N LEU A 45 15.33 -4.43 -17.25
CA LEU A 45 15.18 -5.26 -18.44
C LEU A 45 14.70 -6.68 -18.11
N PRO A 46 14.16 -7.43 -19.07
CA PRO A 46 13.68 -8.81 -18.87
C PRO A 46 14.77 -9.76 -18.37
N ASN A 47 16.05 -9.53 -18.71
CA ASN A 47 17.19 -10.30 -18.23
C ASN A 47 17.59 -9.97 -16.79
N GLY A 48 16.88 -9.03 -16.12
CA GLY A 48 17.16 -8.57 -14.76
C GLY A 48 18.18 -7.44 -14.66
N GLU A 49 18.83 -7.05 -15.76
CA GLU A 49 19.75 -5.91 -15.82
C GLU A 49 19.00 -4.60 -15.56
N LYS A 50 19.67 -3.66 -14.91
CA LYS A 50 19.15 -2.33 -14.63
C LYS A 50 19.91 -1.28 -15.42
N VAL A 51 19.18 -0.55 -16.25
CA VAL A 51 19.70 0.59 -17.01
C VAL A 51 19.32 1.87 -16.29
N LYS A 52 20.30 2.74 -16.01
CA LYS A 52 20.09 4.05 -15.40
C LYS A 52 20.27 5.14 -16.44
N ILE A 53 19.26 6.02 -16.56
CA ILE A 53 19.28 7.19 -17.44
C ILE A 53 19.22 8.43 -16.55
N GLU A 54 20.31 9.16 -16.48
CA GLU A 54 20.41 10.41 -15.71
C GLU A 54 19.91 11.58 -16.56
N GLN A 55 18.93 12.27 -16.04
CA GLN A 55 18.34 13.45 -16.67
C GLN A 55 17.70 14.32 -15.60
N ALA A 56 17.88 15.63 -15.68
CA ALA A 56 17.19 16.57 -14.81
C ALA A 56 15.68 16.52 -15.05
N MET A 57 14.91 16.23 -14.01
CA MET A 57 13.46 16.14 -14.05
C MET A 57 12.86 17.09 -13.01
N PRO A 58 12.61 18.37 -13.39
CA PRO A 58 12.08 19.35 -12.45
C PRO A 58 10.63 19.06 -12.03
N GLU A 59 9.90 18.28 -12.84
CA GLU A 59 8.50 17.91 -12.56
C GLU A 59 8.14 16.54 -13.14
N HIS A 60 6.98 16.02 -12.73
CA HIS A 60 6.47 14.68 -13.12
C HIS A 60 6.28 14.52 -14.63
N THR A 61 5.85 15.58 -15.34
CA THR A 61 5.63 15.54 -16.79
C THR A 61 6.90 15.11 -17.54
N VAL A 62 8.07 15.64 -17.13
CA VAL A 62 9.35 15.27 -17.74
C VAL A 62 9.71 13.80 -17.45
N GLY A 63 9.43 13.36 -16.24
CA GLY A 63 9.65 11.96 -15.85
C GLY A 63 8.77 11.00 -16.65
N ILE A 64 7.50 11.32 -16.83
CA ILE A 64 6.56 10.51 -17.64
C ILE A 64 7.01 10.49 -19.11
N GLN A 65 7.39 11.64 -19.67
CA GLN A 65 7.90 11.67 -21.03
C GLN A 65 9.14 10.79 -21.21
N LEU A 66 10.03 10.79 -20.22
CA LEU A 66 11.23 9.93 -20.27
C LEU A 66 10.86 8.45 -20.17
N ILE A 67 9.89 8.08 -19.34
CA ILE A 67 9.33 6.72 -19.30
C ILE A 67 8.82 6.33 -20.68
N LEU A 68 7.92 7.12 -21.27
CA LEU A 68 7.32 6.83 -22.56
C LEU A 68 8.38 6.70 -23.68
N ASN A 69 9.38 7.59 -23.70
CA ASN A 69 10.48 7.52 -24.63
C ASN A 69 11.30 6.23 -24.46
N SER A 70 11.51 5.80 -23.21
CA SER A 70 12.23 4.56 -22.92
C SER A 70 11.51 3.30 -23.40
N LEU A 71 10.17 3.33 -23.49
CA LEU A 71 9.37 2.20 -23.99
C LEU A 71 9.55 1.94 -25.48
N ILE A 72 9.89 2.98 -26.26
CA ILE A 72 10.12 2.92 -27.72
C ILE A 72 11.57 3.08 -28.11
N ASP A 73 12.49 3.10 -27.15
CA ASP A 73 13.94 3.18 -27.41
C ASP A 73 14.43 1.92 -28.14
N GLU A 74 15.30 2.09 -29.15
CA GLU A 74 15.79 0.98 -29.97
C GLU A 74 16.57 -0.10 -29.21
N LYS A 75 17.16 0.23 -28.03
CA LYS A 75 18.03 -0.68 -27.26
C LYS A 75 17.35 -1.29 -26.06
N ILE A 76 16.50 -0.51 -25.38
CA ILE A 76 15.90 -0.89 -24.10
C ILE A 76 14.37 -0.95 -24.15
N GLY A 77 13.77 -0.47 -25.23
CA GLY A 77 12.32 -0.42 -25.40
C GLY A 77 11.71 -1.78 -25.74
N CYS A 78 10.41 -1.87 -25.60
CA CYS A 78 9.62 -3.06 -25.87
C CYS A 78 8.44 -2.79 -26.84
N LEU A 79 8.29 -1.54 -27.29
CA LEU A 79 7.27 -1.10 -28.24
C LEU A 79 7.89 -0.53 -29.49
N GLN A 80 7.18 -0.64 -30.63
CA GLN A 80 7.55 0.04 -31.86
C GLN A 80 7.01 1.48 -31.91
N SER A 81 5.84 1.71 -31.30
CA SER A 81 5.18 3.01 -31.22
C SER A 81 4.39 3.10 -29.92
N LEU A 82 4.21 4.31 -29.40
CA LEU A 82 3.34 4.59 -28.25
C LEU A 82 1.87 4.29 -28.53
N ASP A 83 1.45 4.23 -29.80
CA ASP A 83 0.08 3.85 -30.22
C ASP A 83 -0.29 2.40 -29.83
N GLU A 84 0.70 1.59 -29.46
CA GLU A 84 0.46 0.25 -28.95
C GLU A 84 -0.08 0.24 -27.51
N ILE A 85 0.02 1.35 -26.78
CA ILE A 85 -0.56 1.49 -25.43
C ILE A 85 -2.06 1.69 -25.56
N ASN A 86 -2.83 0.70 -25.11
CA ASN A 86 -4.28 0.71 -25.27
C ASN A 86 -5.01 1.45 -24.13
N ALA A 87 -4.45 1.45 -22.92
CA ALA A 87 -4.99 2.15 -21.76
C ALA A 87 -3.92 2.44 -20.74
N VAL A 88 -4.20 3.39 -19.81
CA VAL A 88 -3.31 3.73 -18.70
C VAL A 88 -4.08 3.63 -17.38
N GLY A 89 -3.57 2.83 -16.44
CA GLY A 89 -4.08 2.74 -15.08
C GLY A 89 -3.25 3.59 -14.12
N HIS A 90 -3.91 4.42 -13.33
CA HIS A 90 -3.28 5.27 -12.32
C HIS A 90 -3.64 4.82 -10.91
N ARG A 91 -2.64 4.61 -10.06
CA ARG A 91 -2.89 4.59 -8.63
C ARG A 91 -3.21 6.01 -8.17
N VAL A 92 -4.35 6.18 -7.52
CA VAL A 92 -4.75 7.43 -6.85
C VAL A 92 -4.95 7.13 -5.37
N VAL A 93 -4.33 7.92 -4.49
CA VAL A 93 -4.33 7.56 -3.08
C VAL A 93 -5.69 7.76 -2.44
N HIS A 94 -6.39 8.86 -2.73
CA HIS A 94 -7.65 9.18 -2.04
C HIS A 94 -8.77 9.53 -3.01
N GLY A 95 -9.87 8.79 -2.93
CA GLY A 95 -11.08 8.98 -3.72
C GLY A 95 -12.28 9.60 -2.95
N GLY A 96 -12.09 9.93 -1.66
CA GLY A 96 -13.18 10.37 -0.80
C GLY A 96 -14.24 9.28 -0.63
N GLU A 97 -15.46 9.68 -0.33
CA GLU A 97 -16.60 8.76 -0.18
C GLU A 97 -17.29 8.42 -1.51
N LYS A 98 -16.97 9.14 -2.59
CA LYS A 98 -17.67 8.99 -3.88
C LYS A 98 -17.17 7.81 -4.70
N PHE A 99 -15.91 7.39 -4.50
CA PHE A 99 -15.32 6.32 -5.28
C PHE A 99 -15.16 5.06 -4.44
N ASN A 100 -16.04 4.12 -4.65
CA ASN A 100 -16.00 2.77 -4.05
C ASN A 100 -15.48 1.69 -5.02
N GLN A 101 -15.07 2.09 -6.20
CA GLN A 101 -14.50 1.24 -7.26
C GLN A 101 -13.59 2.07 -8.18
N SER A 102 -12.86 1.38 -9.05
CA SER A 102 -12.07 2.00 -10.10
C SER A 102 -12.97 2.63 -11.16
N VAL A 103 -12.55 3.75 -11.74
CA VAL A 103 -13.36 4.51 -12.71
C VAL A 103 -12.51 5.02 -13.87
N VAL A 104 -13.12 5.13 -15.05
CA VAL A 104 -12.52 5.86 -16.19
C VAL A 104 -12.41 7.34 -15.81
N ILE A 105 -11.26 7.94 -16.07
CA ILE A 105 -10.99 9.33 -15.73
C ILE A 105 -11.72 10.26 -16.71
N THR A 106 -12.68 11.00 -16.20
CA THR A 106 -13.38 12.10 -16.87
C THR A 106 -13.01 13.44 -16.22
N PRO A 107 -13.40 14.60 -16.81
CA PRO A 107 -13.23 15.89 -16.15
C PRO A 107 -13.82 15.92 -14.74
N GLU A 108 -15.00 15.31 -14.52
CA GLU A 108 -15.68 15.26 -13.21
C GLU A 108 -14.89 14.40 -12.21
N VAL A 109 -14.28 13.29 -12.65
CA VAL A 109 -13.42 12.47 -11.82
C VAL A 109 -12.18 13.27 -11.39
N LYS A 110 -11.57 14.02 -12.30
CA LYS A 110 -10.43 14.89 -11.97
C LYS A 110 -10.79 15.96 -10.95
N GLU A 111 -11.95 16.63 -11.12
CA GLU A 111 -12.44 17.61 -10.13
C GLU A 111 -12.60 16.99 -8.73
N MET A 112 -13.07 15.75 -8.64
CA MET A 112 -13.17 15.05 -7.38
C MET A 112 -11.81 14.68 -6.79
N ILE A 113 -10.84 14.26 -7.61
CA ILE A 113 -9.46 14.02 -7.16
C ILE A 113 -8.86 15.32 -6.60
N VAL A 114 -9.13 16.48 -7.24
CA VAL A 114 -8.72 17.80 -6.75
C VAL A 114 -9.35 18.10 -5.38
N LYS A 115 -10.65 17.87 -5.21
CA LYS A 115 -11.33 18.06 -3.92
C LYS A 115 -10.75 17.19 -2.81
N CYS A 116 -10.30 15.99 -3.14
CA CYS A 116 -9.64 15.08 -2.19
C CYS A 116 -8.17 15.47 -1.87
N ILE A 117 -7.62 16.55 -2.45
CA ILE A 117 -6.29 17.03 -2.08
C ILE A 117 -6.21 17.41 -0.59
N GLU A 118 -7.29 17.98 -0.04
CA GLU A 118 -7.34 18.33 1.40
C GLU A 118 -7.17 17.09 2.29
N LEU A 119 -7.66 15.91 1.85
CA LEU A 119 -7.54 14.65 2.57
C LEU A 119 -6.19 13.94 2.33
N ALA A 120 -5.56 14.18 1.17
CA ALA A 120 -4.28 13.57 0.78
C ALA A 120 -3.32 14.59 0.15
N PRO A 121 -2.91 15.66 0.87
CA PRO A 121 -2.14 16.76 0.29
C PRO A 121 -0.72 16.35 -0.17
N LEU A 122 -0.20 15.25 0.35
CA LEU A 122 1.13 14.72 -0.03
C LEU A 122 1.10 13.80 -1.25
N HIS A 123 -0.07 13.34 -1.69
CA HIS A 123 -0.20 12.29 -2.71
C HIS A 123 -1.05 12.70 -3.90
N ASN A 124 -2.30 13.12 -3.69
CA ASN A 124 -3.21 13.42 -4.78
C ASN A 124 -2.70 14.49 -5.78
N PRO A 125 -1.96 15.53 -5.38
CA PRO A 125 -1.35 16.46 -6.34
C PRO A 125 -0.39 15.78 -7.33
N ALA A 126 0.43 14.84 -6.85
CA ALA A 126 1.35 14.08 -7.69
C ALA A 126 0.61 13.09 -8.62
N ASN A 127 -0.44 12.44 -8.10
CA ASN A 127 -1.30 11.56 -8.89
C ASN A 127 -1.96 12.34 -10.04
N LEU A 128 -2.51 13.53 -9.77
CA LEU A 128 -3.14 14.39 -10.77
C LEU A 128 -2.15 14.82 -11.85
N LYS A 129 -0.93 15.23 -11.48
CA LYS A 129 0.14 15.56 -12.44
C LYS A 129 0.45 14.40 -13.38
N GLY A 130 0.44 13.16 -12.86
CA GLY A 130 0.60 11.96 -13.67
C GLY A 130 -0.49 11.80 -14.72
N ILE A 131 -1.74 11.97 -14.33
CA ILE A 131 -2.91 11.92 -15.21
C ILE A 131 -2.80 13.01 -16.30
N GLU A 132 -2.54 14.26 -15.92
CA GLU A 132 -2.42 15.40 -16.84
C GLU A 132 -1.25 15.26 -17.82
N ALA A 133 -0.15 14.64 -17.38
CA ALA A 133 0.98 14.38 -18.26
C ALA A 133 0.64 13.34 -19.34
N ILE A 134 -0.10 12.29 -18.99
CA ILE A 134 -0.61 11.30 -19.97
C ILE A 134 -1.62 11.94 -20.92
N GLU A 135 -2.54 12.78 -20.46
CA GLU A 135 -3.49 13.50 -21.34
C GLU A 135 -2.78 14.34 -22.41
N LYS A 136 -1.65 14.95 -22.06
CA LYS A 136 -0.86 15.74 -23.03
C LYS A 136 -0.12 14.89 -24.05
N THR A 137 0.37 13.71 -23.64
CA THR A 137 1.26 12.88 -24.46
C THR A 137 0.51 11.82 -25.25
N LEU A 138 -0.56 11.27 -24.65
CA LEU A 138 -1.42 10.21 -25.21
C LEU A 138 -2.89 10.63 -25.13
N PRO A 139 -3.32 11.68 -25.83
CA PRO A 139 -4.64 12.31 -25.63
C PRO A 139 -5.83 11.42 -25.97
N THR A 140 -5.65 10.38 -26.75
CA THR A 140 -6.70 9.46 -27.19
C THR A 140 -6.77 8.17 -26.37
N VAL A 141 -5.77 7.94 -25.48
CA VAL A 141 -5.68 6.72 -24.69
C VAL A 141 -6.56 6.87 -23.45
N PRO A 142 -7.50 5.94 -23.19
CA PRO A 142 -8.33 5.99 -22.00
C PRO A 142 -7.48 5.79 -20.73
N GLN A 143 -7.86 6.49 -19.68
CA GLN A 143 -7.18 6.46 -18.40
C GLN A 143 -8.14 6.03 -17.30
N VAL A 144 -7.68 5.22 -16.36
CA VAL A 144 -8.45 4.69 -15.23
C VAL A 144 -7.79 5.07 -13.91
N ALA A 145 -8.59 5.59 -12.98
CA ALA A 145 -8.17 5.83 -11.60
C ALA A 145 -8.54 4.63 -10.72
N VAL A 146 -7.55 4.10 -10.00
CA VAL A 146 -7.71 3.04 -9.00
C VAL A 146 -7.34 3.62 -7.64
N PHE A 147 -8.31 3.68 -6.73
CA PHE A 147 -8.17 4.38 -5.46
C PHE A 147 -7.78 3.44 -4.33
N ASP A 148 -6.74 3.80 -3.56
CA ASP A 148 -6.33 3.03 -2.37
C ASP A 148 -7.43 2.94 -1.31
N THR A 149 -8.33 3.92 -1.27
CA THR A 149 -9.44 3.98 -0.30
C THR A 149 -10.69 3.23 -0.74
N ALA A 150 -10.82 2.89 -2.04
CA ALA A 150 -12.07 2.38 -2.61
C ALA A 150 -12.52 1.05 -2.00
N PHE A 151 -11.60 0.11 -1.77
CA PHE A 151 -11.91 -1.19 -1.18
C PHE A 151 -12.55 -1.07 0.21
N HIS A 152 -12.16 -0.05 0.97
CA HIS A 152 -12.64 0.17 2.34
C HIS A 152 -13.97 0.92 2.42
N GLN A 153 -14.55 1.34 1.28
CA GLN A 153 -15.87 2.00 1.29
C GLN A 153 -17.03 1.06 1.63
N THR A 154 -16.78 -0.23 1.78
CA THR A 154 -17.77 -1.22 2.24
C THR A 154 -17.84 -1.36 3.77
N MET A 155 -16.98 -0.66 4.51
CA MET A 155 -17.04 -0.66 5.99
C MET A 155 -18.39 -0.15 6.48
N PRO A 156 -19.01 -0.78 7.52
CA PRO A 156 -20.19 -0.27 8.17
C PRO A 156 -19.89 1.03 8.94
N ASP A 157 -20.93 1.82 9.21
CA ASP A 157 -20.78 3.16 9.80
C ASP A 157 -20.15 3.14 11.21
N GLU A 158 -20.47 2.17 12.02
CA GLU A 158 -19.84 1.97 13.34
C GLU A 158 -18.34 1.69 13.27
N ALA A 159 -17.82 1.20 12.14
CA ALA A 159 -16.39 0.94 11.96
C ALA A 159 -15.65 2.16 11.41
N TYR A 160 -16.28 2.95 10.53
CA TYR A 160 -15.58 4.09 9.93
C TYR A 160 -15.78 5.41 10.68
N MET A 161 -16.83 5.57 11.49
CA MET A 161 -17.06 6.81 12.22
C MET A 161 -16.10 6.96 13.40
N TYR A 162 -15.57 8.18 13.57
CA TYR A 162 -14.90 8.54 14.83
C TYR A 162 -15.90 9.01 15.87
N ALA A 163 -15.65 8.70 17.13
CA ALA A 163 -16.47 9.19 18.26
C ALA A 163 -16.20 10.68 18.54
N LEU A 164 -16.46 11.52 17.56
CA LEU A 164 -16.35 12.97 17.56
C LEU A 164 -17.75 13.59 17.32
N PRO A 165 -17.93 14.91 17.56
CA PRO A 165 -19.16 15.58 17.15
C PRO A 165 -19.52 15.28 15.69
N TYR A 166 -20.76 14.81 15.44
CA TYR A 166 -21.18 14.31 14.13
C TYR A 166 -21.08 15.37 13.03
N GLU A 167 -21.24 16.64 13.39
CA GLU A 167 -21.11 17.78 12.48
C GLU A 167 -19.73 17.90 11.83
N LEU A 168 -18.68 17.34 12.46
CA LEU A 168 -17.35 17.30 11.86
C LEU A 168 -17.27 16.31 10.69
N TYR A 169 -18.01 15.21 10.76
CA TYR A 169 -18.18 14.31 9.64
C TYR A 169 -18.99 14.99 8.52
N GLU A 170 -20.14 15.56 8.82
CA GLU A 170 -21.00 16.20 7.83
C GLU A 170 -20.29 17.35 7.09
N LYS A 171 -19.50 18.13 7.83
CA LYS A 171 -18.85 19.32 7.27
C LYS A 171 -17.55 19.03 6.54
N TYR A 172 -16.76 18.08 7.04
CA TYR A 172 -15.38 17.86 6.60
C TYR A 172 -15.12 16.43 6.14
N ALA A 173 -16.11 15.55 6.12
CA ALA A 173 -15.96 14.13 5.82
C ALA A 173 -14.90 13.44 6.70
N ILE A 174 -14.81 13.84 8.00
CA ILE A 174 -13.87 13.27 8.95
C ILE A 174 -14.37 11.89 9.38
N ARG A 175 -13.75 10.85 8.81
CA ARG A 175 -14.02 9.45 9.07
C ARG A 175 -12.77 8.62 8.78
N ARG A 176 -12.79 7.33 9.14
CA ARG A 176 -11.81 6.35 8.66
C ARG A 176 -12.04 6.07 7.17
N TYR A 177 -11.01 6.17 6.36
CA TYR A 177 -11.01 5.76 4.95
C TYR A 177 -10.21 4.49 4.74
N GLY A 178 -9.05 4.38 5.40
CA GLY A 178 -8.10 3.29 5.16
C GLY A 178 -7.34 3.44 3.84
N PHE A 179 -6.23 2.72 3.76
CA PHE A 179 -5.33 2.75 2.60
C PHE A 179 -4.82 1.33 2.32
N HIS A 180 -3.95 1.16 1.33
CA HIS A 180 -3.54 -0.15 0.80
C HIS A 180 -4.73 -1.00 0.32
N GLY A 181 -5.85 -0.37 -0.01
CA GLY A 181 -7.08 -1.08 -0.40
C GLY A 181 -6.87 -1.96 -1.62
N THR A 182 -6.09 -1.51 -2.60
CA THR A 182 -5.73 -2.30 -3.79
C THR A 182 -4.98 -3.58 -3.40
N SER A 183 -4.03 -3.50 -2.46
CA SER A 183 -3.31 -4.67 -1.94
C SER A 183 -4.23 -5.61 -1.16
N HIS A 184 -5.02 -5.08 -0.20
CA HIS A 184 -5.94 -5.89 0.60
C HIS A 184 -6.98 -6.61 -0.28
N ARG A 185 -7.51 -5.94 -1.31
CA ARG A 185 -8.43 -6.51 -2.28
C ARG A 185 -7.76 -7.63 -3.08
N TYR A 186 -6.56 -7.39 -3.60
CA TYR A 186 -5.81 -8.38 -4.36
C TYR A 186 -5.53 -9.63 -3.53
N VAL A 187 -4.89 -9.48 -2.36
CA VAL A 187 -4.46 -10.65 -1.58
C VAL A 187 -5.62 -11.43 -0.98
N SER A 188 -6.75 -10.77 -0.66
CA SER A 188 -7.95 -11.47 -0.17
C SER A 188 -8.64 -12.30 -1.25
N ALA A 189 -8.68 -11.81 -2.48
CA ALA A 189 -9.17 -12.60 -3.62
C ALA A 189 -8.19 -13.72 -3.97
N ARG A 190 -6.90 -13.39 -4.05
CA ARG A 190 -5.84 -14.34 -4.43
C ARG A 190 -5.70 -15.50 -3.44
N VAL A 191 -5.83 -15.25 -2.13
CA VAL A 191 -5.77 -16.34 -1.15
C VAL A 191 -6.93 -17.31 -1.31
N CYS A 192 -8.12 -16.85 -1.65
CA CYS A 192 -9.26 -17.72 -1.93
C CYS A 192 -9.00 -18.61 -3.18
N GLU A 193 -8.46 -18.03 -4.25
CA GLU A 193 -8.03 -18.78 -5.43
C GLU A 193 -6.92 -19.80 -5.08
N PHE A 194 -5.92 -19.39 -4.34
CA PHE A 194 -4.79 -20.22 -3.92
C PHE A 194 -5.23 -21.42 -3.08
N LEU A 195 -6.19 -21.21 -2.19
CA LEU A 195 -6.76 -22.26 -1.34
C LEU A 195 -7.88 -23.06 -2.03
N GLY A 196 -8.36 -22.63 -3.21
CA GLY A 196 -9.48 -23.25 -3.92
C GLY A 196 -10.81 -23.12 -3.15
N VAL A 197 -11.04 -21.99 -2.45
CA VAL A 197 -12.25 -21.75 -1.65
C VAL A 197 -13.05 -20.57 -2.18
N ASP A 198 -14.38 -20.63 -2.01
CA ASP A 198 -15.27 -19.50 -2.29
C ASP A 198 -15.03 -18.38 -1.24
N PRO A 199 -14.88 -17.11 -1.62
CA PRO A 199 -14.83 -16.00 -0.68
C PRO A 199 -16.14 -15.78 0.11
N ALA A 200 -17.26 -16.29 -0.36
CA ALA A 200 -18.54 -16.18 0.32
C ALA A 200 -18.50 -16.84 1.71
N GLY A 201 -18.91 -16.11 2.74
CA GLY A 201 -18.89 -16.56 4.13
C GLY A 201 -17.48 -16.58 4.77
N LYS A 202 -16.41 -16.26 4.04
CA LYS A 202 -15.04 -16.29 4.58
C LYS A 202 -14.70 -15.03 5.35
N LYS A 203 -14.13 -15.25 6.53
CA LYS A 203 -13.59 -14.22 7.42
C LYS A 203 -12.07 -14.21 7.28
N ILE A 204 -11.56 -13.18 6.62
CA ILE A 204 -10.14 -13.06 6.27
C ILE A 204 -9.56 -11.84 6.97
N ILE A 205 -8.40 -11.99 7.58
CA ILE A 205 -7.60 -10.86 8.04
C ILE A 205 -6.36 -10.79 7.19
N THR A 206 -6.12 -9.65 6.55
CA THR A 206 -4.92 -9.39 5.76
C THR A 206 -4.03 -8.42 6.51
N ALA A 207 -2.75 -8.77 6.66
CA ALA A 207 -1.72 -7.96 7.29
C ALA A 207 -0.70 -7.56 6.23
N HIS A 208 -0.89 -6.36 5.64
CA HIS A 208 0.06 -5.74 4.73
C HIS A 208 1.13 -5.05 5.57
N ILE A 209 2.31 -5.66 5.65
CA ILE A 209 3.39 -5.21 6.52
C ILE A 209 4.61 -4.86 5.68
N GLY A 210 4.92 -3.57 5.61
CA GLY A 210 6.08 -3.01 4.92
C GLY A 210 6.62 -1.80 5.67
N ASN A 211 7.27 -0.87 4.97
CA ASN A 211 7.64 0.43 5.56
C ASN A 211 6.39 1.24 5.97
N GLY A 212 5.32 1.21 5.17
CA GLY A 212 3.95 1.45 5.61
C GLY A 212 3.30 0.11 5.94
N GLY A 213 2.30 0.09 6.83
CA GLY A 213 1.62 -1.13 7.20
C GLY A 213 0.17 -0.91 7.60
N SER A 214 -0.70 -1.87 7.27
CA SER A 214 -2.09 -1.91 7.73
C SER A 214 -2.59 -3.35 7.85
N CYS A 215 -3.58 -3.54 8.73
CA CYS A 215 -4.40 -4.74 8.78
C CYS A 215 -5.80 -4.41 8.30
N THR A 216 -6.48 -5.38 7.69
CA THR A 216 -7.88 -5.23 7.26
C THR A 216 -8.66 -6.49 7.62
N ALA A 217 -9.84 -6.28 8.20
CA ALA A 217 -10.86 -7.30 8.44
C ALA A 217 -11.76 -7.41 7.21
N ILE A 218 -11.91 -8.60 6.66
CA ILE A 218 -12.64 -8.85 5.41
C ILE A 218 -13.65 -9.96 5.64
N CYS A 219 -14.89 -9.74 5.21
CA CYS A 219 -15.94 -10.74 5.18
C CYS A 219 -16.65 -10.71 3.83
N ASP A 220 -16.94 -11.87 3.25
CA ASP A 220 -17.59 -11.97 1.94
C ASP A 220 -16.87 -11.16 0.83
N GLY A 221 -15.55 -11.09 0.88
CA GLY A 221 -14.74 -10.28 -0.04
C GLY A 221 -14.85 -8.77 0.15
N LYS A 222 -15.49 -8.28 1.22
CA LYS A 222 -15.69 -6.86 1.54
C LYS A 222 -14.88 -6.45 2.77
N SER A 223 -14.30 -5.26 2.72
CA SER A 223 -13.65 -4.65 3.89
C SER A 223 -14.69 -4.30 4.95
N MET A 224 -14.50 -4.82 6.17
CA MET A 224 -15.36 -4.57 7.33
C MET A 224 -14.72 -3.60 8.31
N ASP A 225 -13.39 -3.55 8.37
CA ASP A 225 -12.61 -2.60 9.16
C ASP A 225 -11.17 -2.59 8.66
N THR A 226 -10.45 -1.49 8.88
CA THR A 226 -9.04 -1.36 8.51
C THR A 226 -8.29 -0.47 9.49
N SER A 227 -7.00 -0.70 9.68
CA SER A 227 -6.22 -0.05 10.74
C SER A 227 -5.80 1.38 10.45
N MET A 228 -5.61 1.77 9.19
CA MET A 228 -5.36 3.16 8.84
C MET A 228 -6.65 3.97 8.90
N GLY A 229 -6.55 5.25 9.26
CA GLY A 229 -7.70 6.11 9.55
C GLY A 229 -8.05 7.08 8.44
N LEU A 230 -8.34 8.31 8.84
CA LEU A 230 -8.46 9.46 7.94
C LEU A 230 -7.18 9.67 7.14
N THR A 231 -6.05 9.41 7.78
CA THR A 231 -4.70 9.48 7.21
C THR A 231 -3.97 8.14 7.38
N PRO A 232 -2.87 7.90 6.65
CA PRO A 232 -2.08 6.67 6.81
C PRO A 232 -1.25 6.60 8.12
N VAL A 233 -1.48 7.46 9.12
CA VAL A 233 -0.73 7.48 10.39
C VAL A 233 -1.33 6.50 11.41
N GLU A 234 -2.66 6.48 11.53
CA GLU A 234 -3.37 5.63 12.49
C GLU A 234 -3.07 4.14 12.25
N GLY A 235 -3.09 3.35 13.29
CA GLY A 235 -3.01 1.90 13.22
C GLY A 235 -1.68 1.33 13.67
N LEU A 236 -1.05 0.55 12.81
CA LEU A 236 0.20 -0.14 13.11
C LEU A 236 1.36 0.83 13.33
N MET A 237 2.28 0.47 14.20
CA MET A 237 3.60 1.06 14.18
C MET A 237 4.27 0.71 12.85
N MET A 238 4.90 1.70 12.18
CA MET A 238 5.47 1.54 10.84
C MET A 238 6.96 1.90 10.84
N GLY A 239 7.58 1.99 9.68
CA GLY A 239 9.01 2.35 9.58
C GLY A 239 9.30 3.73 10.20
N THR A 240 8.50 4.74 9.83
CA THR A 240 8.66 6.14 10.32
C THR A 240 7.40 6.73 10.93
N ARG A 241 6.24 6.05 10.79
CA ARG A 241 4.95 6.52 11.35
C ARG A 241 4.70 5.89 12.71
N SER A 242 4.12 6.69 13.61
CA SER A 242 3.86 6.28 15.00
C SER A 242 2.85 5.13 15.12
N GLY A 243 1.87 5.06 14.23
CA GLY A 243 0.64 4.33 14.49
C GLY A 243 -0.21 5.03 15.55
N ASP A 244 -1.09 4.26 16.22
CA ASP A 244 -1.97 4.78 17.26
C ASP A 244 -1.20 5.51 18.35
N LEU A 245 -1.72 6.67 18.71
CA LEU A 245 -1.21 7.53 19.77
C LEU A 245 -2.38 8.09 20.57
N ASP A 246 -2.22 8.22 21.88
CA ASP A 246 -3.15 8.96 22.71
C ASP A 246 -3.19 10.45 22.31
N LEU A 247 -4.40 10.98 22.09
CA LEU A 247 -4.59 12.39 21.70
C LEU A 247 -4.13 13.36 22.79
N GLY A 248 -4.25 12.98 24.06
CA GLY A 248 -3.71 13.75 25.19
C GLY A 248 -2.19 13.80 25.15
N ALA A 249 -1.52 12.69 24.80
CA ALA A 249 -0.08 12.69 24.58
C ALA A 249 0.32 13.56 23.37
N ALA A 250 -0.48 13.57 22.32
CA ALA A 250 -0.24 14.42 21.14
C ALA A 250 -0.20 15.90 21.49
N THR A 251 -1.25 16.39 22.16
CA THR A 251 -1.35 17.80 22.59
C THR A 251 -0.27 18.15 23.62
N TYR A 252 0.03 17.23 24.55
CA TYR A 252 1.10 17.42 25.54
C TYR A 252 2.48 17.57 24.88
N ILE A 253 2.80 16.74 23.86
CA ILE A 253 4.06 16.85 23.12
C ILE A 253 4.13 18.20 22.38
N MET A 254 3.04 18.59 21.70
CA MET A 254 2.99 19.87 20.98
C MET A 254 3.28 21.05 21.91
N ASP A 255 2.70 21.06 23.10
CA ASP A 255 2.94 22.08 24.13
C ASP A 255 4.39 22.05 24.64
N LYS A 256 4.92 20.88 25.03
CA LYS A 256 6.26 20.74 25.61
C LYS A 256 7.39 21.04 24.64
N GLU A 257 7.24 20.63 23.39
CA GLU A 257 8.24 20.84 22.33
C GLU A 257 7.96 22.10 21.50
N ASN A 258 6.90 22.88 21.85
CA ASN A 258 6.45 24.06 21.13
C ASN A 258 6.26 23.82 19.63
N LEU A 259 5.59 22.71 19.28
CA LEU A 259 5.35 22.31 17.89
C LEU A 259 4.02 22.86 17.38
N ASN A 260 4.03 23.41 16.17
CA ASN A 260 2.81 23.66 15.42
C ASN A 260 2.27 22.36 14.79
N THR A 261 1.08 22.42 14.18
CA THR A 261 0.41 21.26 13.59
C THR A 261 1.22 20.60 12.47
N ALA A 262 1.93 21.38 11.66
CA ALA A 262 2.77 20.85 10.57
C ALA A 262 4.00 20.13 11.11
N GLU A 263 4.63 20.67 12.13
CA GLU A 263 5.78 20.08 12.81
C GLU A 263 5.40 18.80 13.54
N PHE A 264 4.25 18.78 14.21
CA PHE A 264 3.73 17.57 14.84
C PHE A 264 3.36 16.51 13.80
N SER A 265 2.72 16.90 12.70
CA SER A 265 2.46 16.00 11.57
C SER A 265 3.76 15.38 11.02
N ASN A 266 4.82 16.18 10.88
CA ASN A 266 6.12 15.67 10.45
C ASN A 266 6.73 14.70 11.48
N LEU A 267 6.57 14.97 12.79
CA LEU A 267 7.02 14.07 13.86
C LEU A 267 6.39 12.70 13.73
N VAL A 268 5.05 12.62 13.67
CA VAL A 268 4.33 11.34 13.68
C VAL A 268 4.41 10.59 12.34
N ASN A 269 4.66 11.27 11.22
CA ASN A 269 4.78 10.67 9.90
C ASN A 269 6.19 10.23 9.53
N LYS A 270 7.23 11.02 9.94
CA LYS A 270 8.59 10.85 9.39
C LYS A 270 9.68 10.60 10.43
N LYS A 271 9.41 10.85 11.72
CA LYS A 271 10.42 10.77 12.78
C LYS A 271 10.07 9.76 13.88
N SER A 272 9.00 9.00 13.71
CA SER A 272 8.48 8.04 14.68
C SER A 272 8.71 6.59 14.22
N GLY A 273 7.90 5.66 14.66
CA GLY A 273 7.95 4.26 14.25
C GLY A 273 9.25 3.54 14.64
N LEU A 274 9.66 2.59 13.82
CA LEU A 274 10.92 1.85 14.02
C LEU A 274 12.11 2.80 14.12
N MET A 275 12.21 3.77 13.22
CA MET A 275 13.26 4.79 13.23
C MET A 275 13.28 5.57 14.53
N GLY A 276 12.15 6.13 14.96
CA GLY A 276 12.06 6.99 16.14
C GLY A 276 12.37 6.25 17.44
N VAL A 277 11.87 5.04 17.60
CA VAL A 277 12.09 4.23 18.82
C VAL A 277 13.51 3.67 18.84
N SER A 278 13.98 3.07 17.75
CA SER A 278 15.31 2.49 17.67
C SER A 278 16.44 3.52 17.70
N GLY A 279 16.22 4.66 17.04
CA GLY A 279 17.25 5.65 16.73
C GLY A 279 18.24 5.17 15.66
N VAL A 280 17.89 4.13 14.90
CA VAL A 280 18.78 3.50 13.89
C VAL A 280 18.25 3.70 12.48
N SER A 281 17.12 3.08 12.15
CA SER A 281 16.60 3.03 10.79
C SER A 281 15.10 2.73 10.76
N SER A 282 14.46 3.01 9.64
CA SER A 282 13.10 2.54 9.32
C SER A 282 13.08 1.16 8.67
N ASP A 283 14.23 0.63 8.27
CA ASP A 283 14.37 -0.67 7.61
C ASP A 283 14.50 -1.79 8.65
N ALA A 284 13.64 -2.80 8.57
CA ALA A 284 13.66 -3.93 9.50
C ALA A 284 14.99 -4.70 9.48
N ARG A 285 15.69 -4.73 8.34
CA ARG A 285 16.99 -5.40 8.21
C ARG A 285 18.07 -4.69 9.02
N ASP A 286 18.07 -3.35 9.03
CA ASP A 286 19.01 -2.56 9.82
C ASP A 286 18.70 -2.70 11.31
N ILE A 287 17.42 -2.79 11.67
CA ILE A 287 16.97 -3.07 13.04
C ILE A 287 17.50 -4.44 13.51
N ASP A 288 17.38 -5.47 12.67
CA ASP A 288 17.89 -6.81 12.99
C ASP A 288 19.42 -6.84 13.18
N ASN A 289 20.15 -6.10 12.35
CA ASN A 289 21.61 -5.99 12.49
C ASN A 289 21.98 -5.25 13.80
N ALA A 290 21.31 -4.15 14.12
CA ALA A 290 21.53 -3.42 15.36
C ALA A 290 21.23 -4.28 16.62
N ILE A 291 20.20 -5.14 16.54
CA ILE A 291 19.87 -6.09 17.64
C ILE A 291 21.02 -7.10 17.84
N LYS A 292 21.58 -7.66 16.76
CA LYS A 292 22.73 -8.58 16.83
C LYS A 292 23.95 -7.90 17.46
N GLU A 293 24.09 -6.60 17.30
CA GLU A 293 25.13 -5.77 17.92
C GLU A 293 24.80 -5.37 19.38
N GLY A 294 23.64 -5.82 19.91
CA GLY A 294 23.24 -5.58 21.29
C GLY A 294 22.46 -4.30 21.53
N ASN A 295 21.92 -3.65 20.49
CA ASN A 295 21.12 -2.43 20.63
C ASN A 295 19.75 -2.71 21.25
N LYS A 296 19.57 -2.32 22.52
CA LYS A 296 18.34 -2.56 23.29
C LYS A 296 17.13 -1.77 22.75
N ARG A 297 17.35 -0.57 22.18
CA ARG A 297 16.26 0.23 21.62
C ARG A 297 15.77 -0.38 20.30
N ALA A 298 16.65 -0.93 19.48
CA ALA A 298 16.27 -1.66 18.28
C ALA A 298 15.44 -2.91 18.61
N ASP A 299 15.82 -3.67 19.66
CA ASP A 299 15.02 -4.80 20.15
C ASP A 299 13.64 -4.36 20.67
N LEU A 300 13.58 -3.27 21.43
CA LEU A 300 12.31 -2.71 21.89
C LEU A 300 11.42 -2.32 20.69
N ALA A 301 11.97 -1.61 19.70
CA ALA A 301 11.25 -1.18 18.51
C ALA A 301 10.63 -2.37 17.76
N ARG A 302 11.40 -3.45 17.55
CA ARG A 302 10.92 -4.68 16.89
C ARG A 302 9.80 -5.36 17.70
N ARG A 303 9.95 -5.48 19.03
CA ARG A 303 8.91 -6.05 19.89
C ARG A 303 7.62 -5.22 19.87
N MET A 304 7.72 -3.88 19.88
CA MET A 304 6.58 -2.99 19.79
C MET A 304 5.86 -3.15 18.45
N PHE A 305 6.62 -3.24 17.35
CA PHE A 305 6.09 -3.46 16.00
C PHE A 305 5.26 -4.77 15.93
N ILE A 306 5.85 -5.89 16.35
CA ILE A 306 5.19 -7.21 16.42
C ILE A 306 3.94 -7.14 17.31
N TYR A 307 4.06 -6.54 18.49
CA TYR A 307 2.96 -6.42 19.44
C TYR A 307 1.75 -5.67 18.86
N ARG A 308 2.00 -4.58 18.13
CA ARG A 308 0.92 -3.79 17.52
C ARG A 308 0.17 -4.59 16.44
N VAL A 309 0.87 -5.34 15.60
CA VAL A 309 0.25 -6.21 14.60
C VAL A 309 -0.63 -7.27 15.28
N LYS A 310 -0.12 -7.93 16.34
CA LYS A 310 -0.91 -8.91 17.12
C LYS A 310 -2.20 -8.31 17.67
N LYS A 311 -2.13 -7.09 18.21
CA LYS A 311 -3.31 -6.39 18.74
C LYS A 311 -4.38 -6.18 17.66
N TYR A 312 -3.98 -5.73 16.47
CA TYR A 312 -4.93 -5.50 15.38
C TYR A 312 -5.55 -6.79 14.85
N ILE A 313 -4.75 -7.86 14.71
CA ILE A 313 -5.31 -9.17 14.33
C ILE A 313 -6.32 -9.64 15.39
N GLY A 314 -6.01 -9.53 16.67
CA GLY A 314 -6.93 -9.87 17.76
C GLY A 314 -8.21 -9.03 17.75
N ALA A 315 -8.11 -7.72 17.57
CA ALA A 315 -9.25 -6.81 17.46
C ALA A 315 -10.15 -7.16 16.27
N TYR A 316 -9.55 -7.45 15.12
CA TYR A 316 -10.30 -7.81 13.92
C TYR A 316 -10.91 -9.21 13.95
N THR A 317 -10.29 -10.13 14.69
CA THR A 317 -10.93 -11.42 15.00
C THR A 317 -12.21 -11.21 15.80
N ALA A 318 -12.21 -10.27 16.76
CA ALA A 318 -13.43 -9.90 17.49
C ALA A 318 -14.46 -9.20 16.59
N ALA A 319 -14.03 -8.24 15.77
CA ALA A 319 -14.91 -7.51 14.84
C ALA A 319 -15.61 -8.46 13.84
N LEU A 320 -14.90 -9.47 13.36
CA LEU A 320 -15.45 -10.49 12.45
C LEU A 320 -16.20 -11.62 13.18
N ASN A 321 -16.15 -11.67 14.52
CA ASN A 321 -16.62 -12.82 15.31
C ASN A 321 -15.97 -14.15 14.82
N GLY A 322 -14.64 -14.15 14.74
CA GLY A 322 -13.83 -15.29 14.29
C GLY A 322 -12.95 -14.92 13.08
N VAL A 323 -12.13 -15.86 12.65
CA VAL A 323 -11.27 -15.76 11.46
C VAL A 323 -11.06 -17.13 10.86
N ASP A 324 -11.14 -17.24 9.54
CA ASP A 324 -10.85 -18.46 8.78
C ASP A 324 -9.44 -18.44 8.21
N VAL A 325 -9.02 -17.29 7.70
CA VAL A 325 -7.72 -17.13 7.02
C VAL A 325 -7.01 -15.86 7.51
N LEU A 326 -5.74 -16.01 7.89
CA LEU A 326 -4.82 -14.91 8.17
C LEU A 326 -3.77 -14.83 7.05
N VAL A 327 -3.65 -13.68 6.40
CA VAL A 327 -2.72 -13.48 5.27
C VAL A 327 -1.66 -12.45 5.63
N PHE A 328 -0.40 -12.82 5.46
CA PHE A 328 0.75 -11.91 5.51
C PHE A 328 1.14 -11.50 4.09
N THR A 329 1.32 -10.19 3.89
CA THR A 329 1.72 -9.59 2.61
C THR A 329 2.52 -8.30 2.85
N GLY A 330 2.99 -7.68 1.78
CA GLY A 330 3.88 -6.52 1.87
C GLY A 330 5.32 -6.90 2.17
N GLY A 331 6.26 -6.00 1.94
CA GLY A 331 7.68 -6.33 1.91
C GLY A 331 8.23 -7.05 3.14
N ILE A 332 7.78 -6.71 4.36
CA ILE A 332 8.13 -7.41 5.60
C ILE A 332 7.28 -8.68 5.75
N GLY A 333 5.97 -8.59 5.52
CA GLY A 333 5.05 -9.73 5.65
C GLY A 333 5.41 -10.89 4.72
N GLU A 334 5.91 -10.60 3.53
CA GLU A 334 6.31 -11.60 2.54
C GLU A 334 7.70 -12.20 2.80
N ASN A 335 8.63 -11.42 3.39
CA ASN A 335 10.05 -11.78 3.39
C ASN A 335 10.66 -12.01 4.78
N ASP A 336 9.97 -11.64 5.87
CA ASP A 336 10.51 -11.74 7.22
C ASP A 336 9.83 -12.87 8.02
N ALA A 337 10.46 -14.04 7.97
CA ALA A 337 9.99 -15.23 8.67
C ALA A 337 9.98 -15.05 10.21
N TYR A 338 10.92 -14.29 10.78
CA TYR A 338 10.99 -14.05 12.21
C TYR A 338 9.79 -13.23 12.68
N ILE A 339 9.51 -12.09 12.03
CA ILE A 339 8.39 -11.23 12.39
C ILE A 339 7.06 -11.99 12.25
N ARG A 340 6.84 -12.71 11.15
CA ARG A 340 5.64 -13.56 11.00
C ARG A 340 5.52 -14.59 12.12
N GLY A 341 6.59 -15.33 12.39
CA GLY A 341 6.61 -16.37 13.42
C GLY A 341 6.27 -15.83 14.80
N GLU A 342 6.84 -14.71 15.21
CA GLU A 342 6.58 -14.09 16.51
C GLU A 342 5.15 -13.50 16.62
N ILE A 343 4.58 -13.05 15.49
CA ILE A 343 3.16 -12.66 15.45
C ILE A 343 2.28 -13.89 15.66
N ILE A 344 2.50 -14.96 14.90
CA ILE A 344 1.68 -16.17 14.89
C ILE A 344 1.75 -16.88 16.27
N LYS A 345 2.93 -17.00 16.87
CA LYS A 345 3.11 -17.58 18.22
C LYS A 345 2.28 -16.88 19.28
N GLY A 346 1.97 -15.60 19.12
CA GLY A 346 1.11 -14.85 20.02
C GLY A 346 -0.40 -15.01 19.77
N LEU A 347 -0.81 -15.82 18.79
CA LEU A 347 -2.20 -15.98 18.33
C LEU A 347 -2.70 -17.43 18.45
N THR A 348 -2.01 -18.27 19.18
CA THR A 348 -2.35 -19.71 19.35
C THR A 348 -3.75 -19.93 19.94
N TYR A 349 -4.27 -18.98 20.71
CA TYR A 349 -5.62 -19.02 21.27
C TYR A 349 -6.72 -19.04 20.19
N LEU A 350 -6.41 -18.65 18.95
CA LEU A 350 -7.30 -18.74 17.80
C LEU A 350 -7.38 -20.17 17.22
N GLY A 351 -6.60 -21.09 17.77
CA GLY A 351 -6.49 -22.46 17.26
C GLY A 351 -5.57 -22.58 16.04
N ILE A 352 -4.64 -21.64 15.90
CA ILE A 352 -3.59 -21.72 14.87
C ILE A 352 -2.59 -22.79 15.30
N ASP A 353 -2.40 -23.79 14.43
CA ASP A 353 -1.32 -24.76 14.51
C ASP A 353 -0.27 -24.39 13.44
N PHE A 354 0.86 -23.88 13.89
CA PHE A 354 1.88 -23.23 13.08
C PHE A 354 3.01 -24.20 12.71
N ASP A 355 3.31 -24.29 11.40
CA ASP A 355 4.42 -25.05 10.87
C ASP A 355 5.65 -24.13 10.64
N GLU A 356 6.56 -24.11 11.61
CA GLU A 356 7.77 -23.25 11.53
C GLU A 356 8.65 -23.55 10.29
N ALA A 357 8.67 -24.80 9.80
CA ALA A 357 9.49 -25.16 8.65
C ALA A 357 8.95 -24.51 7.36
N LYS A 358 7.64 -24.43 7.22
CA LYS A 358 6.99 -23.76 6.10
C LYS A 358 7.15 -22.24 6.12
N ASN A 359 7.41 -21.66 7.30
CA ASN A 359 7.56 -20.21 7.43
C ASN A 359 8.88 -19.66 6.85
N ALA A 360 9.81 -20.48 6.44
CA ALA A 360 11.07 -20.03 5.82
C ALA A 360 10.89 -19.38 4.43
N VAL A 361 9.69 -19.45 3.86
CA VAL A 361 9.34 -18.87 2.55
C VAL A 361 9.62 -17.36 2.48
N ARG A 362 10.02 -16.90 1.29
CA ARG A 362 10.28 -15.48 0.99
C ARG A 362 9.75 -15.12 -0.38
N GLY A 363 8.78 -14.18 -0.42
CA GLY A 363 8.23 -13.66 -1.68
C GLY A 363 7.46 -14.67 -2.52
N GLU A 364 7.00 -15.77 -1.93
CA GLU A 364 6.26 -16.84 -2.60
C GLU A 364 4.97 -17.14 -1.85
N GLU A 365 3.96 -17.64 -2.57
CA GLU A 365 2.71 -18.11 -1.97
C GLU A 365 2.94 -19.37 -1.16
N ALA A 366 2.49 -19.38 0.08
CA ALA A 366 2.65 -20.53 0.97
C ALA A 366 1.57 -20.59 2.05
N ILE A 367 1.23 -21.81 2.47
CA ILE A 367 0.45 -22.07 3.68
C ILE A 367 1.43 -22.33 4.82
N LEU A 368 1.34 -21.56 5.90
CA LEU A 368 2.23 -21.64 7.05
C LEU A 368 1.65 -22.46 8.20
N SER A 369 0.38 -22.79 8.17
CA SER A 369 -0.30 -23.60 9.16
C SER A 369 -0.32 -25.08 8.76
N THR A 370 -0.52 -25.98 9.74
CA THR A 370 -0.76 -27.41 9.49
C THR A 370 -2.18 -27.62 8.94
N PRO A 371 -2.47 -28.81 8.35
CA PRO A 371 -3.82 -29.15 7.89
C PRO A 371 -4.87 -29.17 9.03
N ASP A 372 -4.46 -29.42 10.25
CA ASP A 372 -5.35 -29.49 11.44
C ASP A 372 -5.60 -28.14 12.10
N SER A 373 -4.95 -27.07 11.62
CA SER A 373 -5.14 -25.71 12.11
C SER A 373 -6.56 -25.21 11.86
N LYS A 374 -7.18 -24.63 12.88
CA LYS A 374 -8.52 -24.01 12.76
C LYS A 374 -8.50 -22.76 11.88
N VAL A 375 -7.41 -22.01 11.89
CA VAL A 375 -7.20 -20.83 11.07
C VAL A 375 -6.08 -21.14 10.10
N THR A 376 -6.34 -21.00 8.81
CA THR A 376 -5.31 -21.13 7.79
C THR A 376 -4.46 -19.87 7.76
N VAL A 377 -3.14 -20.01 7.89
CA VAL A 377 -2.20 -18.89 7.81
C VAL A 377 -1.42 -18.97 6.52
N CYS A 378 -1.42 -17.88 5.74
CA CYS A 378 -0.79 -17.83 4.43
C CYS A 378 0.17 -16.64 4.29
N VAL A 379 1.14 -16.78 3.39
CA VAL A 379 1.83 -15.68 2.73
C VAL A 379 1.28 -15.60 1.32
N ILE A 380 0.85 -14.41 0.92
CA ILE A 380 0.44 -14.10 -0.47
C ILE A 380 1.17 -12.81 -0.86
N PRO A 381 2.14 -12.85 -1.77
CA PRO A 381 2.76 -11.64 -2.29
C PRO A 381 1.73 -10.73 -2.97
N THR A 382 1.78 -9.44 -2.64
CA THR A 382 0.88 -8.47 -3.28
C THR A 382 1.34 -8.10 -4.68
N ASP A 383 0.41 -7.85 -5.58
CA ASP A 383 0.65 -7.29 -6.91
C ASP A 383 -0.39 -6.20 -7.22
N GLU A 384 -0.17 -5.03 -6.63
CA GLU A 384 -1.06 -3.88 -6.79
C GLU A 384 -1.10 -3.40 -8.24
N GLU A 385 0.05 -3.44 -8.95
CA GLU A 385 0.10 -3.02 -10.34
C GLU A 385 -0.69 -3.97 -11.26
N TRP A 386 -0.66 -5.28 -10.98
CA TRP A 386 -1.51 -6.23 -11.70
C TRP A 386 -3.00 -5.96 -11.45
N MET A 387 -3.39 -5.63 -10.22
CA MET A 387 -4.78 -5.29 -9.90
C MET A 387 -5.21 -4.02 -10.64
N ILE A 388 -4.34 -2.99 -10.67
CA ILE A 388 -4.61 -1.75 -11.43
C ILE A 388 -4.76 -2.06 -12.93
N ALA A 389 -3.88 -2.88 -13.50
CA ALA A 389 -3.97 -3.26 -14.91
C ALA A 389 -5.25 -4.04 -15.21
N SER A 390 -5.65 -4.96 -14.32
CA SER A 390 -6.87 -5.76 -14.45
C SER A 390 -8.14 -4.90 -14.41
N ASP A 391 -8.21 -3.96 -13.46
CA ASP A 391 -9.32 -2.99 -13.40
C ASP A 391 -9.37 -2.11 -14.64
N THR A 392 -8.20 -1.67 -15.12
CA THR A 392 -8.10 -0.85 -16.34
C THR A 392 -8.60 -1.62 -17.55
N MET A 393 -8.22 -2.89 -17.69
CA MET A 393 -8.70 -3.76 -18.78
C MET A 393 -10.21 -3.96 -18.73
N ALA A 394 -10.77 -4.08 -17.54
CA ALA A 394 -12.22 -4.31 -17.36
C ALA A 394 -13.07 -3.08 -17.70
N LEU A 395 -12.49 -1.88 -17.67
CA LEU A 395 -13.18 -0.60 -17.88
C LEU A 395 -12.92 0.01 -19.27
N CYS A 396 -11.94 -0.48 -20.02
CA CYS A 396 -11.55 -0.01 -21.36
C CYS A 396 -11.67 -1.12 -22.40
#